data_98383dec7c2727f01e7a4f96f9f70f5a
#
_entry.id   98383dec7c2727f01e7a4f96f9f70f5a
#
_cell.length_a   1.000
_cell.length_b   1.000
_cell.length_c   1.000
_cell.angle_alpha   90.00
_cell.angle_beta   90.00
_cell.angle_gamma   90.00
#
_symmetry.space_group_name_H-M   'P 1'
#
loop_
_entity.id
_entity.type
_entity.pdbx_description
1 polymer ?
#
loop_
_entity_poly.entity_id
_entity_poly.type
_entity_poly.pdbx_seq_one_letter_code
_entity_poly.pdbx_strand_id
1 'polypeptide(L)'
;WYTGGNDKRKVRIIRREDKEMNEYYDAIIVGTGAAGLYCALNLPSRMKVLMITKQQADQSDSFLAQGGICMLRGEEDYDNYFEDTMRAGHYENNKKAVDLMIRSSNSIIRDLIRHNVTFERDANGELAFTREGAHSQPRILFYEDVTGKQITQTLLSEAQTRDNIEICEYMTMVDLIAKDNICGGVIIMDEKNNVYPVRSPYVVLACGGLGGLYKNSTNFPHIAGDGLGIAMKHQVVLEHLDYVQIHPTTLYSHKPGRRFLISESVRGEGALLYDKNGQRFTEELQPRDLLSQAIFAQMEKDDTEFVWEDMRPLGEETILKHFPNIFHRCMEEGFDPRKEPIPVVPAQHYFMGGIQADLGSRTSMKGLYACGETSCNGVHGKNRLASNSLLESLVFARRAADDIIFAGKPEKCPVNTIDTSMYEDRDAILDGYHKMVWNEIERMKRA
;
A
#
# COMPACT_ATOMS: atom_id res chain seq x y z
N TRP A 1 5.49 45.92 -3.02
CA TRP A 1 4.07 45.88 -3.37
C TRP A 1 3.87 44.79 -4.42
N TYR A 2 3.52 43.56 -4.01
CA TYR A 2 2.96 42.53 -4.87
C TYR A 2 1.74 41.98 -4.15
N THR A 3 0.57 42.35 -4.63
CA THR A 3 -0.71 41.80 -4.21
C THR A 3 -0.91 40.47 -4.95
N GLY A 4 -0.53 39.38 -4.32
CA GLY A 4 -0.85 38.04 -4.80
C GLY A 4 -2.31 37.69 -4.49
N GLY A 5 -3.13 37.54 -5.51
CA GLY A 5 -4.51 37.10 -5.38
C GLY A 5 -4.58 35.68 -4.80
N ASN A 6 -5.22 35.56 -3.65
CA ASN A 6 -5.58 34.30 -3.02
C ASN A 6 -6.72 33.64 -3.82
N ASP A 7 -6.40 32.85 -4.83
CA ASP A 7 -7.37 31.91 -5.44
C ASP A 7 -7.54 30.73 -4.48
N LYS A 8 -8.38 30.89 -3.48
CA LYS A 8 -8.84 29.82 -2.60
C LYS A 8 -9.79 28.91 -3.40
N ARG A 9 -9.24 28.04 -4.23
CA ARG A 9 -10.01 26.89 -4.75
C ARG A 9 -10.43 26.06 -3.54
N LYS A 10 -11.74 25.97 -3.32
CA LYS A 10 -12.33 25.21 -2.20
C LYS A 10 -11.91 23.76 -2.33
N VAL A 11 -11.03 23.30 -1.45
CA VAL A 11 -10.70 21.89 -1.26
C VAL A 11 -12.01 21.17 -0.91
N ARG A 12 -12.42 20.25 -1.75
CA ARG A 12 -13.71 19.53 -1.65
C ARG A 12 -13.50 18.19 -0.91
N ILE A 13 -13.13 18.28 0.37
CA ILE A 13 -13.33 17.14 1.28
C ILE A 13 -14.73 17.30 1.84
N ILE A 14 -15.63 16.39 1.50
CA ILE A 14 -16.99 16.41 2.03
C ILE A 14 -16.97 15.65 3.37
N ARG A 15 -16.88 16.40 4.47
CA ARG A 15 -17.36 15.93 5.77
C ARG A 15 -18.88 16.03 5.72
N ARG A 16 -19.56 14.95 5.96
CA ARG A 16 -20.95 14.68 5.57
C ARG A 16 -22.06 15.39 6.37
N GLU A 17 -21.80 16.46 7.04
CA GLU A 17 -22.88 17.23 7.69
C GLU A 17 -23.74 18.05 6.69
N ASP A 18 -23.31 18.17 5.39
CA ASP A 18 -23.85 19.17 4.48
C ASP A 18 -24.35 18.67 3.10
N LYS A 19 -24.32 17.36 2.77
CA LYS A 19 -24.76 16.93 1.44
C LYS A 19 -25.31 15.50 1.37
N GLU A 20 -26.45 15.31 0.71
CA GLU A 20 -26.97 13.99 0.32
C GLU A 20 -26.00 13.32 -0.66
N MET A 21 -25.62 12.07 -0.40
CA MET A 21 -24.80 11.26 -1.30
C MET A 21 -25.63 10.89 -2.54
N ASN A 22 -25.04 10.97 -3.73
CA ASN A 22 -25.69 10.46 -4.92
C ASN A 22 -25.87 8.94 -4.80
N GLU A 23 -27.01 8.44 -5.23
CA GLU A 23 -27.29 7.00 -5.24
C GLU A 23 -26.55 6.26 -6.37
N TYR A 24 -25.94 6.98 -7.32
CA TYR A 24 -25.28 6.41 -8.50
C TYR A 24 -24.03 7.18 -8.90
N TYR A 25 -22.96 6.41 -9.19
CA TYR A 25 -21.70 6.87 -9.78
C TYR A 25 -21.31 5.97 -10.95
N ASP A 26 -20.47 6.50 -11.87
CA ASP A 26 -19.94 5.71 -12.98
C ASP A 26 -18.84 4.74 -12.52
N ALA A 27 -18.09 5.10 -11.48
CA ALA A 27 -17.14 4.24 -10.80
C ALA A 27 -17.09 4.54 -9.31
N ILE A 28 -16.89 3.51 -8.48
CA ILE A 28 -16.62 3.63 -7.04
C ILE A 28 -15.25 3.04 -6.78
N ILE A 29 -14.40 3.78 -6.06
CA ILE A 29 -13.06 3.37 -5.66
C ILE A 29 -13.00 3.31 -4.13
N VAL A 30 -12.66 2.14 -3.59
CA VAL A 30 -12.57 1.91 -2.16
C VAL A 30 -11.11 1.98 -1.74
N GLY A 31 -10.74 3.07 -1.10
CA GLY A 31 -9.39 3.38 -0.64
C GLY A 31 -8.76 4.58 -1.35
N THR A 32 -8.02 5.38 -0.58
CA THR A 32 -7.32 6.61 -0.99
C THR A 32 -5.79 6.48 -0.94
N GLY A 33 -5.27 5.25 -1.00
CA GLY A 33 -3.86 4.98 -1.21
C GLY A 33 -3.42 5.28 -2.66
N ALA A 34 -2.13 5.10 -2.96
CA ALA A 34 -1.56 5.40 -4.28
C ALA A 34 -2.34 4.72 -5.43
N ALA A 35 -2.73 3.45 -5.27
CA ALA A 35 -3.51 2.74 -6.28
C ALA A 35 -4.88 3.39 -6.54
N GLY A 36 -5.67 3.65 -5.49
CA GLY A 36 -7.01 4.23 -5.63
C GLY A 36 -6.97 5.62 -6.23
N LEU A 37 -6.09 6.49 -5.74
CA LEU A 37 -5.92 7.86 -6.26
C LEU A 37 -5.50 7.86 -7.72
N TYR A 38 -4.50 7.04 -8.06
CA TYR A 38 -4.01 6.98 -9.44
C TYR A 38 -5.04 6.38 -10.41
N CYS A 39 -5.82 5.38 -9.97
CA CYS A 39 -6.96 4.88 -10.73
C CYS A 39 -7.97 5.98 -11.00
N ALA A 40 -8.41 6.72 -9.97
CA ALA A 40 -9.37 7.81 -10.09
C ALA A 40 -8.92 8.90 -11.06
N LEU A 41 -7.66 9.34 -10.96
CA LEU A 41 -7.07 10.37 -11.81
C LEU A 41 -6.95 9.95 -13.29
N ASN A 42 -6.88 8.65 -13.56
CA ASN A 42 -6.81 8.11 -14.91
C ASN A 42 -8.18 7.82 -15.52
N LEU A 43 -9.28 7.92 -14.77
CA LEU A 43 -10.62 7.88 -15.33
C LEU A 43 -10.99 9.22 -16.00
N PRO A 44 -11.75 9.20 -17.13
CA PRO A 44 -12.09 10.41 -17.86
C PRO A 44 -12.95 11.37 -17.02
N SER A 45 -12.78 12.67 -17.20
CA SER A 45 -13.52 13.72 -16.48
C SER A 45 -15.05 13.68 -16.69
N ARG A 46 -15.56 12.99 -17.72
CA ARG A 46 -16.98 12.73 -17.92
C ARG A 46 -17.57 11.69 -16.98
N MET A 47 -16.75 10.86 -16.34
CA MET A 47 -17.20 9.84 -15.38
C MET A 47 -17.29 10.46 -13.98
N LYS A 48 -18.42 10.26 -13.30
CA LYS A 48 -18.56 10.60 -11.87
C LYS A 48 -17.95 9.49 -11.03
N VAL A 49 -16.93 9.83 -10.26
CA VAL A 49 -16.17 8.89 -9.44
C VAL A 49 -16.42 9.20 -7.96
N LEU A 50 -16.80 8.17 -7.21
CA LEU A 50 -16.82 8.22 -5.74
C LEU A 50 -15.58 7.50 -5.22
N MET A 51 -14.82 8.17 -4.36
CA MET A 51 -13.78 7.55 -3.54
C MET A 51 -14.24 7.53 -2.09
N ILE A 52 -14.06 6.40 -1.41
CA ILE A 52 -14.40 6.26 0.01
C ILE A 52 -13.20 5.78 0.81
N THR A 53 -13.08 6.26 2.04
CA THR A 53 -12.04 5.83 2.97
C THR A 53 -12.55 5.80 4.41
N LYS A 54 -12.11 4.81 5.19
CA LYS A 54 -12.53 4.60 6.60
C LYS A 54 -12.03 5.71 7.53
N GLN A 55 -10.94 6.35 7.19
CA GLN A 55 -10.30 7.40 7.97
C GLN A 55 -10.06 8.64 7.09
N GLN A 56 -9.16 9.53 7.48
CA GLN A 56 -8.74 10.65 6.66
C GLN A 56 -8.08 10.15 5.35
N ALA A 57 -8.23 10.91 4.29
CA ALA A 57 -7.79 10.50 2.96
C ALA A 57 -6.27 10.30 2.82
N ASP A 58 -5.47 10.90 3.70
CA ASP A 58 -4.02 10.75 3.77
C ASP A 58 -3.56 9.57 4.66
N GLN A 59 -4.47 8.91 5.38
CA GLN A 59 -4.15 7.78 6.26
C GLN A 59 -4.14 6.45 5.48
N SER A 60 -3.17 6.30 4.59
CA SER A 60 -2.93 5.08 3.83
C SER A 60 -1.50 4.57 4.01
N ASP A 61 -1.28 3.26 3.87
CA ASP A 61 0.07 2.68 4.00
C ASP A 61 1.01 3.16 2.88
N SER A 62 0.47 3.54 1.71
CA SER A 62 1.24 4.18 0.66
C SER A 62 1.87 5.50 1.11
N PHE A 63 1.16 6.27 1.95
CA PHE A 63 1.67 7.52 2.53
C PHE A 63 2.85 7.29 3.48
N LEU A 64 2.92 6.11 4.10
CA LEU A 64 3.96 5.73 5.07
C LEU A 64 5.23 5.18 4.42
N ALA A 65 5.21 4.89 3.11
CA ALA A 65 6.34 4.26 2.44
C ALA A 65 7.57 5.18 2.43
N GLN A 66 8.65 4.71 3.05
CA GLN A 66 9.89 5.48 3.24
C GLN A 66 10.85 5.32 2.06
N GLY A 67 11.03 4.09 1.56
CA GLY A 67 12.05 3.73 0.59
C GLY A 67 11.93 4.49 -0.73
N GLY A 68 11.35 3.84 -1.74
CA GLY A 68 11.24 4.49 -3.04
C GLY A 68 10.31 3.74 -4.01
N ILE A 69 10.46 4.05 -5.28
CA ILE A 69 9.75 3.41 -6.37
C ILE A 69 10.76 2.95 -7.43
N CYS A 70 10.68 1.69 -7.84
CA CYS A 70 11.56 1.15 -8.86
C CYS A 70 11.24 1.72 -10.26
N MET A 71 12.29 1.88 -11.06
CA MET A 71 12.19 2.28 -12.46
C MET A 71 13.21 1.50 -13.30
N LEU A 72 12.82 1.01 -14.46
CA LEU A 72 13.74 0.44 -15.44
C LEU A 72 14.65 1.54 -15.98
N ARG A 73 15.95 1.43 -15.78
CA ARG A 73 16.92 2.46 -16.18
C ARG A 73 17.20 2.48 -17.69
N GLY A 74 17.18 1.33 -18.31
CA GLY A 74 17.39 1.12 -19.72
C GLY A 74 17.17 -0.35 -20.07
N GLU A 75 17.16 -0.72 -21.35
CA GLU A 75 16.94 -2.12 -21.76
C GLU A 75 18.03 -3.06 -21.21
N GLU A 76 19.24 -2.55 -20.98
CA GLU A 76 20.37 -3.29 -20.39
C GLU A 76 20.13 -3.69 -18.92
N ASP A 77 19.24 -2.99 -18.19
CA ASP A 77 18.87 -3.34 -16.81
C ASP A 77 17.69 -4.31 -16.74
N TYR A 78 17.00 -4.58 -17.84
CA TYR A 78 15.78 -5.38 -17.84
C TYR A 78 15.98 -6.77 -17.25
N ASP A 79 16.96 -7.51 -17.73
CA ASP A 79 17.21 -8.89 -17.31
C ASP A 79 17.59 -8.95 -15.80
N ASN A 80 18.40 -8.00 -15.35
CA ASN A 80 18.76 -7.86 -13.94
C ASN A 80 17.55 -7.55 -13.07
N TYR A 81 16.70 -6.61 -13.48
CA TYR A 81 15.52 -6.22 -12.72
C TYR A 81 14.49 -7.35 -12.68
N PHE A 82 14.29 -8.04 -13.80
CA PHE A 82 13.41 -9.20 -13.88
C PHE A 82 13.90 -10.32 -12.95
N GLU A 83 15.18 -10.67 -13.02
CA GLU A 83 15.79 -11.72 -12.19
C GLU A 83 15.76 -11.35 -10.70
N ASP A 84 16.08 -10.11 -10.32
CA ASP A 84 16.00 -9.65 -8.93
C ASP A 84 14.58 -9.82 -8.38
N THR A 85 13.55 -9.47 -9.19
CA THR A 85 12.14 -9.60 -8.82
C THR A 85 11.73 -11.06 -8.67
N MET A 86 12.12 -11.91 -9.63
CA MET A 86 11.81 -13.35 -9.61
C MET A 86 12.47 -14.05 -8.43
N ARG A 87 13.75 -13.77 -8.20
CA ARG A 87 14.52 -14.35 -7.09
C ARG A 87 13.95 -13.92 -5.73
N ALA A 88 13.61 -12.63 -5.56
CA ALA A 88 13.00 -12.16 -4.32
C ALA A 88 11.65 -12.84 -4.06
N GLY A 89 10.86 -13.10 -5.08
CA GLY A 89 9.56 -13.78 -5.01
C GLY A 89 9.65 -15.31 -4.95
N HIS A 90 10.87 -15.88 -4.76
CA HIS A 90 11.12 -17.32 -4.77
C HIS A 90 10.70 -18.03 -6.06
N TYR A 91 10.69 -17.30 -7.19
CA TYR A 91 10.24 -17.76 -8.51
C TYR A 91 8.77 -18.21 -8.57
N GLU A 92 7.97 -17.84 -7.56
CA GLU A 92 6.52 -18.06 -7.53
C GLU A 92 5.74 -16.89 -8.16
N ASN A 93 6.44 -15.98 -8.82
CA ASN A 93 5.87 -14.80 -9.48
C ASN A 93 5.17 -15.16 -10.79
N ASN A 94 4.13 -14.40 -11.13
CA ASN A 94 3.58 -14.38 -12.49
C ASN A 94 4.51 -13.61 -13.44
N LYS A 95 5.25 -14.32 -14.26
CA LYS A 95 6.24 -13.75 -15.20
C LYS A 95 5.68 -12.66 -16.10
N LYS A 96 4.41 -12.79 -16.54
CA LYS A 96 3.76 -11.79 -17.41
C LYS A 96 3.43 -10.52 -16.63
N ALA A 97 3.03 -10.65 -15.37
CA ALA A 97 2.76 -9.51 -14.51
C ALA A 97 4.05 -8.76 -14.15
N VAL A 98 5.15 -9.48 -13.88
CA VAL A 98 6.48 -8.89 -13.66
C VAL A 98 6.97 -8.16 -14.90
N ASP A 99 6.93 -8.77 -16.08
CA ASP A 99 7.31 -8.13 -17.35
C ASP A 99 6.49 -6.85 -17.60
N LEU A 100 5.17 -6.93 -17.43
CA LEU A 100 4.27 -5.79 -17.59
C LEU A 100 4.64 -4.65 -16.62
N MET A 101 4.87 -4.96 -15.34
CA MET A 101 5.26 -3.96 -14.34
C MET A 101 6.57 -3.26 -14.72
N ILE A 102 7.60 -4.03 -15.02
CA ILE A 102 8.94 -3.50 -15.34
C ILE A 102 8.89 -2.59 -16.57
N ARG A 103 8.29 -3.07 -17.68
CA ARG A 103 8.20 -2.30 -18.94
C ARG A 103 7.31 -1.07 -18.82
N SER A 104 6.33 -1.07 -17.92
CA SER A 104 5.47 0.09 -17.69
C SER A 104 6.13 1.16 -16.80
N SER A 105 7.20 0.85 -16.08
CA SER A 105 7.78 1.71 -15.05
C SER A 105 8.14 3.11 -15.57
N ASN A 106 8.81 3.19 -16.71
CA ASN A 106 9.20 4.47 -17.32
C ASN A 106 8.01 5.37 -17.66
N SER A 107 6.90 4.79 -18.12
CA SER A 107 5.69 5.55 -18.44
C SER A 107 4.99 6.05 -17.17
N ILE A 108 4.94 5.23 -16.14
CA ILE A 108 4.38 5.60 -14.83
C ILE A 108 5.18 6.74 -14.18
N ILE A 109 6.50 6.64 -14.15
CA ILE A 109 7.34 7.69 -13.54
C ILE A 109 7.20 9.02 -14.30
N ARG A 110 7.19 9.01 -15.64
CA ARG A 110 6.95 10.23 -16.42
C ARG A 110 5.57 10.83 -16.13
N ASP A 111 4.57 10.00 -15.94
CA ASP A 111 3.21 10.45 -15.62
C ASP A 111 3.15 11.04 -14.21
N LEU A 112 3.78 10.42 -13.21
CA LEU A 112 3.91 10.99 -11.87
C LEU A 112 4.58 12.37 -11.89
N ILE A 113 5.65 12.54 -12.68
CA ILE A 113 6.31 13.85 -12.85
C ILE A 113 5.37 14.87 -13.49
N ARG A 114 4.50 14.48 -14.42
CA ARG A 114 3.46 15.36 -15.01
C ARG A 114 2.41 15.76 -13.99
N HIS A 115 2.13 14.90 -13.03
CA HIS A 115 1.30 15.20 -11.84
C HIS A 115 2.03 16.02 -10.77
N ASN A 116 3.24 16.52 -11.07
CA ASN A 116 4.10 17.29 -10.16
C ASN A 116 4.68 16.50 -8.97
N VAL A 117 4.77 15.18 -9.06
CA VAL A 117 5.56 14.40 -8.11
C VAL A 117 7.03 14.72 -8.30
N THR A 118 7.71 15.04 -7.20
CA THR A 118 9.14 15.38 -7.18
C THR A 118 9.96 14.18 -6.69
N PHE A 119 11.07 13.91 -7.36
CA PHE A 119 12.09 12.94 -6.97
C PHE A 119 13.44 13.63 -6.81
N GLU A 120 14.34 13.05 -6.04
CA GLU A 120 15.71 13.54 -5.90
C GLU A 120 16.43 13.57 -7.24
N ARG A 121 17.35 14.55 -7.36
CA ARG A 121 18.18 14.73 -8.56
C ARG A 121 19.65 14.80 -8.19
N ASP A 122 20.48 14.32 -9.09
CA ASP A 122 21.93 14.40 -8.98
C ASP A 122 22.47 15.83 -9.27
N ALA A 123 23.78 16.00 -9.19
CA ALA A 123 24.44 17.28 -9.43
C ALA A 123 24.27 17.80 -10.88
N ASN A 124 23.89 16.96 -11.81
CA ASN A 124 23.65 17.32 -13.22
C ASN A 124 22.16 17.63 -13.48
N GLY A 125 21.29 17.49 -12.45
CA GLY A 125 19.85 17.69 -12.56
C GLY A 125 19.09 16.48 -13.09
N GLU A 126 19.75 15.34 -13.29
CA GLU A 126 19.13 14.07 -13.67
C GLU A 126 18.52 13.36 -12.46
N LEU A 127 17.59 12.42 -12.69
CA LEU A 127 16.99 11.63 -11.61
C LEU A 127 18.06 10.85 -10.85
N ALA A 128 18.09 11.01 -9.52
CA ALA A 128 18.99 10.25 -8.65
C ALA A 128 18.40 8.88 -8.33
N PHE A 129 19.26 7.85 -8.33
CA PHE A 129 18.87 6.48 -8.03
C PHE A 129 19.62 5.93 -6.84
N THR A 130 18.90 5.23 -5.98
CA THR A 130 19.48 4.46 -4.86
C THR A 130 19.26 2.96 -5.05
N ARG A 131 19.88 2.16 -4.19
CA ARG A 131 19.78 0.71 -4.15
C ARG A 131 19.36 0.25 -2.75
N GLU A 132 18.41 -0.66 -2.69
CA GLU A 132 18.05 -1.40 -1.47
C GLU A 132 18.53 -2.85 -1.56
N GLY A 133 18.40 -3.60 -0.47
CA GLY A 133 18.76 -5.01 -0.41
C GLY A 133 18.09 -5.85 -1.48
N ALA A 134 18.74 -6.92 -1.92
CA ALA A 134 18.35 -7.83 -2.99
C ALA A 134 18.28 -7.22 -4.41
N HIS A 135 18.51 -5.92 -4.60
CA HIS A 135 18.69 -5.32 -5.92
C HIS A 135 20.14 -5.46 -6.41
N SER A 136 20.32 -5.89 -7.65
CA SER A 136 21.64 -5.96 -8.30
C SER A 136 22.16 -4.61 -8.77
N GLN A 137 21.24 -3.64 -9.09
CA GLN A 137 21.55 -2.32 -9.61
C GLN A 137 20.79 -1.20 -8.87
N PRO A 138 21.34 0.03 -8.82
CA PRO A 138 20.59 1.21 -8.35
C PRO A 138 19.48 1.56 -9.36
N ARG A 139 18.21 1.31 -9.00
CA ARG A 139 17.05 1.60 -9.85
C ARG A 139 15.87 2.21 -9.10
N ILE A 140 16.07 2.64 -7.88
CA ILE A 140 15.02 3.13 -7.00
C ILE A 140 15.09 4.65 -6.98
N LEU A 141 14.00 5.30 -7.43
CA LEU A 141 13.76 6.73 -7.26
C LEU A 141 13.22 6.99 -5.88
N PHE A 142 13.62 8.09 -5.27
CA PHE A 142 13.27 8.42 -3.90
C PHE A 142 13.12 9.93 -3.71
N TYR A 143 12.53 10.32 -2.59
CA TYR A 143 12.48 11.69 -2.10
C TYR A 143 12.70 11.63 -0.58
N GLU A 144 13.89 12.00 -0.11
CA GLU A 144 14.32 11.81 1.28
C GLU A 144 13.99 10.38 1.76
N ASP A 145 13.40 10.25 2.97
CA ASP A 145 12.82 9.00 3.51
C ASP A 145 11.28 9.04 3.56
N VAL A 146 10.63 9.76 2.63
CA VAL A 146 9.19 10.01 2.58
C VAL A 146 8.61 9.90 1.15
N THR A 147 9.16 9.04 0.31
CA THR A 147 8.76 8.92 -1.10
C THR A 147 7.27 8.64 -1.27
N GLY A 148 6.72 7.74 -0.45
CA GLY A 148 5.30 7.41 -0.48
C GLY A 148 4.40 8.60 -0.15
N LYS A 149 4.78 9.40 0.85
CA LYS A 149 4.09 10.65 1.19
C LYS A 149 4.11 11.61 0.01
N GLN A 150 5.29 11.81 -0.61
CA GLN A 150 5.44 12.71 -1.76
C GLN A 150 4.52 12.32 -2.92
N ILE A 151 4.46 11.03 -3.26
CA ILE A 151 3.58 10.51 -4.32
C ILE A 151 2.10 10.67 -3.92
N THR A 152 1.72 10.12 -2.77
CA THR A 152 0.31 10.01 -2.36
C THR A 152 -0.31 11.37 -2.10
N GLN A 153 0.42 12.28 -1.40
CA GLN A 153 -0.05 13.63 -1.13
C GLN A 153 -0.26 14.44 -2.41
N THR A 154 0.64 14.32 -3.37
CA THR A 154 0.54 15.00 -4.66
C THR A 154 -0.69 14.53 -5.44
N LEU A 155 -0.88 13.21 -5.55
CA LEU A 155 -2.05 12.63 -6.21
C LEU A 155 -3.36 12.97 -5.49
N LEU A 156 -3.37 12.96 -4.15
CA LEU A 156 -4.54 13.35 -3.35
C LEU A 156 -4.90 14.81 -3.59
N SER A 157 -3.92 15.70 -3.55
CA SER A 157 -4.13 17.13 -3.79
C SER A 157 -4.71 17.38 -5.18
N GLU A 158 -4.27 16.66 -6.19
CA GLU A 158 -4.85 16.77 -7.53
C GLU A 158 -6.27 16.19 -7.58
N ALA A 159 -6.51 15.01 -7.01
CA ALA A 159 -7.85 14.40 -6.99
C ALA A 159 -8.88 15.32 -6.33
N GLN A 160 -8.51 16.04 -5.27
CA GLN A 160 -9.35 17.02 -4.58
C GLN A 160 -9.72 18.24 -5.44
N THR A 161 -8.97 18.52 -6.50
CA THR A 161 -9.27 19.62 -7.44
C THR A 161 -10.16 19.21 -8.61
N ARG A 162 -10.41 17.89 -8.80
CA ARG A 162 -11.19 17.37 -9.91
C ARG A 162 -12.68 17.41 -9.61
N ASP A 163 -13.46 18.12 -10.42
CA ASP A 163 -14.93 18.26 -10.25
C ASP A 163 -15.70 16.93 -10.36
N ASN A 164 -15.14 15.96 -11.05
CA ASN A 164 -15.75 14.66 -11.27
C ASN A 164 -15.38 13.61 -10.21
N ILE A 165 -14.47 13.91 -9.27
CA ILE A 165 -14.07 13.03 -8.19
C ILE A 165 -14.61 13.54 -6.88
N GLU A 166 -15.41 12.73 -6.21
CA GLU A 166 -15.92 12.98 -4.86
C GLU A 166 -15.21 12.07 -3.87
N ILE A 167 -14.56 12.64 -2.84
CA ILE A 167 -13.83 11.88 -1.80
C ILE A 167 -14.63 12.00 -0.51
N CYS A 168 -15.06 10.85 0.03
CA CYS A 168 -15.78 10.75 1.29
C CYS A 168 -14.93 10.05 2.34
N GLU A 169 -14.55 10.79 3.36
CA GLU A 169 -13.84 10.30 4.54
C GLU A 169 -14.80 9.71 5.56
N TYR A 170 -14.29 8.82 6.46
CA TYR A 170 -15.04 8.16 7.52
C TYR A 170 -16.23 7.34 7.01
N MET A 171 -16.07 6.78 5.81
CA MET A 171 -17.04 5.93 5.14
C MET A 171 -16.46 4.54 4.94
N THR A 172 -17.09 3.54 5.51
CA THR A 172 -16.64 2.14 5.47
C THR A 172 -17.50 1.35 4.50
N MET A 173 -16.88 0.69 3.52
CA MET A 173 -17.57 -0.33 2.74
C MET A 173 -17.82 -1.55 3.64
N VAL A 174 -19.08 -1.94 3.79
CA VAL A 174 -19.49 -3.09 4.61
C VAL A 174 -19.99 -4.26 3.76
N ASP A 175 -20.33 -4.00 2.49
CA ASP A 175 -20.72 -5.06 1.56
C ASP A 175 -20.68 -4.62 0.09
N LEU A 176 -20.84 -5.58 -0.83
CA LEU A 176 -21.10 -5.35 -2.24
C LEU A 176 -22.59 -5.48 -2.56
N ILE A 177 -23.08 -4.66 -3.48
CA ILE A 177 -24.35 -4.91 -4.18
C ILE A 177 -24.02 -5.86 -5.32
N ALA A 178 -24.24 -7.16 -5.15
CA ALA A 178 -23.86 -8.14 -6.15
C ALA A 178 -24.93 -9.24 -6.30
N LYS A 179 -25.10 -9.72 -7.53
CA LYS A 179 -25.95 -10.87 -7.86
C LYS A 179 -25.50 -11.51 -9.16
N ASP A 180 -25.62 -12.82 -9.28
CA ASP A 180 -25.27 -13.60 -10.47
C ASP A 180 -23.83 -13.36 -10.94
N ASN A 181 -22.89 -13.21 -9.97
CA ASN A 181 -21.49 -12.88 -10.18
C ASN A 181 -21.25 -11.54 -10.93
N ILE A 182 -22.16 -10.58 -10.74
CA ILE A 182 -22.06 -9.22 -11.28
C ILE A 182 -22.12 -8.24 -10.11
N CYS A 183 -21.11 -7.37 -10.00
CA CYS A 183 -21.08 -6.25 -9.06
C CYS A 183 -21.94 -5.10 -9.60
N GLY A 184 -22.75 -4.49 -8.73
CA GLY A 184 -23.63 -3.36 -9.07
C GLY A 184 -23.46 -2.16 -8.14
N GLY A 185 -22.45 -2.18 -7.27
CA GLY A 185 -22.16 -1.11 -6.32
C GLY A 185 -21.70 -1.62 -4.95
N VAL A 186 -21.79 -0.74 -3.97
CA VAL A 186 -21.34 -1.01 -2.59
C VAL A 186 -22.41 -0.60 -1.57
N ILE A 187 -22.36 -1.18 -0.39
CA ILE A 187 -23.06 -0.73 0.79
C ILE A 187 -22.02 -0.11 1.73
N ILE A 188 -22.26 1.13 2.12
CA ILE A 188 -21.35 1.93 2.93
C ILE A 188 -22.03 2.26 4.26
N MET A 189 -21.25 2.31 5.32
CA MET A 189 -21.68 2.82 6.63
C MET A 189 -20.77 3.95 7.09
N ASP A 190 -21.37 4.95 7.72
CA ASP A 190 -20.63 6.00 8.43
C ASP A 190 -20.32 5.60 9.90
N GLU A 191 -19.66 6.49 10.64
CA GLU A 191 -19.32 6.27 12.05
C GLU A 191 -20.55 6.24 12.99
N LYS A 192 -21.73 6.68 12.53
CA LYS A 192 -23.00 6.66 13.26
C LYS A 192 -23.87 5.46 12.89
N ASN A 193 -23.32 4.51 12.14
CA ASN A 193 -24.04 3.34 11.60
C ASN A 193 -25.17 3.67 10.63
N ASN A 194 -25.17 4.86 10.02
CA ASN A 194 -26.10 5.10 8.92
C ASN A 194 -25.64 4.33 7.68
N VAL A 195 -26.59 3.69 6.98
CA VAL A 195 -26.33 2.80 5.84
C VAL A 195 -26.68 3.50 4.52
N TYR A 196 -25.77 3.40 3.55
CA TYR A 196 -25.91 4.03 2.24
C TYR A 196 -25.59 3.02 1.14
N PRO A 197 -26.62 2.47 0.45
CA PRO A 197 -26.40 1.71 -0.76
C PRO A 197 -26.09 2.66 -1.91
N VAL A 198 -24.94 2.48 -2.56
CA VAL A 198 -24.47 3.28 -3.69
C VAL A 198 -24.24 2.38 -4.90
N ARG A 199 -24.93 2.66 -6.00
CA ARG A 199 -24.86 1.89 -7.23
C ARG A 199 -23.73 2.36 -8.13
N SER A 200 -23.06 1.41 -8.77
CA SER A 200 -22.08 1.66 -9.82
C SER A 200 -21.87 0.40 -10.66
N PRO A 201 -21.66 0.53 -11.97
CA PRO A 201 -21.29 -0.60 -12.81
C PRO A 201 -19.84 -1.06 -12.61
N TYR A 202 -18.99 -0.22 -12.00
CA TYR A 202 -17.59 -0.48 -11.77
C TYR A 202 -17.20 -0.16 -10.31
N VAL A 203 -16.68 -1.15 -9.61
CA VAL A 203 -16.14 -1.01 -8.26
C VAL A 203 -14.67 -1.44 -8.28
N VAL A 204 -13.78 -0.58 -7.79
CA VAL A 204 -12.35 -0.84 -7.68
C VAL A 204 -11.97 -0.95 -6.20
N LEU A 205 -11.55 -2.14 -5.79
CA LEU A 205 -11.01 -2.37 -4.45
C LEU A 205 -9.52 -2.00 -4.43
N ALA A 206 -9.19 -0.94 -3.71
CA ALA A 206 -7.82 -0.43 -3.48
C ALA A 206 -7.62 -0.17 -1.98
N CYS A 207 -8.18 -1.07 -1.15
CA CYS A 207 -8.34 -0.89 0.29
C CYS A 207 -7.15 -1.37 1.13
N GLY A 208 -6.00 -1.61 0.49
CA GLY A 208 -4.77 -2.02 1.17
C GLY A 208 -4.79 -3.48 1.61
N GLY A 209 -3.84 -3.85 2.46
CA GLY A 209 -3.63 -5.21 2.91
C GLY A 209 -4.43 -5.60 4.17
N LEU A 210 -3.76 -6.32 5.06
CA LEU A 210 -4.36 -6.92 6.27
C LEU A 210 -3.50 -6.70 7.54
N GLY A 211 -2.59 -5.72 7.49
CA GLY A 211 -1.60 -5.49 8.56
C GLY A 211 -2.22 -5.17 9.92
N GLY A 212 -3.41 -4.57 9.94
CA GLY A 212 -4.16 -4.28 11.17
C GLY A 212 -4.59 -5.53 11.96
N LEU A 213 -4.54 -6.73 11.35
CA LEU A 213 -4.79 -8.00 12.04
C LEU A 213 -3.59 -8.45 12.88
N TYR A 214 -2.41 -7.87 12.70
CA TYR A 214 -1.17 -8.27 13.37
C TYR A 214 -0.85 -7.39 14.57
N LYS A 215 -0.45 -7.99 15.68
CA LYS A 215 -0.02 -7.27 16.90
C LYS A 215 1.14 -6.30 16.63
N ASN A 216 2.12 -6.75 15.83
CA ASN A 216 3.24 -5.94 15.38
C ASN A 216 3.12 -5.72 13.88
N SER A 217 2.81 -4.51 13.47
CA SER A 217 2.66 -4.12 12.07
C SER A 217 3.14 -2.69 11.84
N THR A 218 3.68 -2.44 10.65
CA THR A 218 4.03 -1.09 10.18
C THR A 218 2.83 -0.37 9.58
N ASN A 219 1.74 -1.10 9.32
CA ASN A 219 0.53 -0.59 8.66
C ASN A 219 -0.37 0.15 9.64
N PHE A 220 -1.26 0.96 9.12
CA PHE A 220 -2.32 1.55 9.92
C PHE A 220 -3.25 0.46 10.48
N PRO A 221 -3.65 0.52 11.77
CA PRO A 221 -4.51 -0.50 12.38
C PRO A 221 -5.86 -0.68 11.71
N HIS A 222 -6.40 0.36 11.06
CA HIS A 222 -7.68 0.29 10.38
C HIS A 222 -7.61 -0.47 9.03
N ILE A 223 -6.42 -0.78 8.52
CA ILE A 223 -6.23 -1.57 7.30
C ILE A 223 -6.15 -3.05 7.71
N ALA A 224 -7.29 -3.70 7.82
CA ALA A 224 -7.45 -5.01 8.46
C ALA A 224 -8.10 -6.08 7.55
N GLY A 225 -8.00 -5.91 6.22
CA GLY A 225 -8.46 -6.91 5.27
C GLY A 225 -9.98 -6.95 5.05
N ASP A 226 -10.72 -5.87 5.32
CA ASP A 226 -12.18 -5.85 5.14
C ASP A 226 -12.60 -6.22 3.72
N GLY A 227 -11.90 -5.66 2.71
CA GLY A 227 -12.15 -5.99 1.31
C GLY A 227 -11.96 -7.46 0.98
N LEU A 228 -11.02 -8.14 1.67
CA LEU A 228 -10.80 -9.58 1.54
C LEU A 228 -11.98 -10.37 2.14
N GLY A 229 -12.44 -9.98 3.32
CA GLY A 229 -13.60 -10.61 3.99
C GLY A 229 -14.87 -10.45 3.16
N ILE A 230 -15.11 -9.28 2.59
CA ILE A 230 -16.24 -9.03 1.68
C ILE A 230 -16.11 -9.86 0.41
N ALA A 231 -14.92 -9.93 -0.19
CA ALA A 231 -14.65 -10.77 -1.36
C ALA A 231 -14.93 -12.26 -1.09
N MET A 232 -14.50 -12.78 0.08
CA MET A 232 -14.79 -14.16 0.52
C MET A 232 -16.30 -14.39 0.66
N LYS A 233 -17.03 -13.47 1.30
CA LYS A 233 -18.49 -13.54 1.43
C LYS A 233 -19.19 -13.70 0.09
N HIS A 234 -18.70 -13.02 -0.93
CA HIS A 234 -19.25 -13.06 -2.30
C HIS A 234 -18.59 -14.10 -3.21
N GLN A 235 -17.77 -15.00 -2.66
CA GLN A 235 -17.09 -16.08 -3.41
C GLN A 235 -16.20 -15.55 -4.55
N VAL A 236 -15.68 -14.32 -4.41
CA VAL A 236 -14.64 -13.80 -5.29
C VAL A 236 -13.34 -14.57 -5.00
N VAL A 237 -12.63 -15.00 -6.03
CA VAL A 237 -11.43 -15.82 -5.87
C VAL A 237 -10.32 -15.01 -5.19
N LEU A 238 -9.73 -15.60 -4.14
CA LEU A 238 -8.55 -15.09 -3.46
C LEU A 238 -7.40 -16.08 -3.60
N GLU A 239 -6.18 -15.57 -3.55
CA GLU A 239 -4.95 -16.35 -3.63
C GLU A 239 -3.98 -15.96 -2.52
N HIS A 240 -3.24 -16.96 -2.00
CA HIS A 240 -2.05 -16.77 -1.16
C HIS A 240 -2.25 -15.87 0.07
N LEU A 241 -3.34 -16.04 0.83
CA LEU A 241 -3.58 -15.22 2.03
C LEU A 241 -2.51 -15.43 3.12
N ASP A 242 -1.73 -16.48 3.04
CA ASP A 242 -0.57 -16.78 3.89
C ASP A 242 0.73 -16.07 3.45
N TYR A 243 0.75 -15.42 2.25
CA TYR A 243 1.94 -14.71 1.77
C TYR A 243 2.03 -13.31 2.41
N VAL A 244 2.62 -13.27 3.58
CA VAL A 244 2.79 -12.05 4.39
C VAL A 244 4.29 -11.79 4.60
N GLN A 245 4.75 -10.61 4.16
CA GLN A 245 6.12 -10.18 4.36
C GLN A 245 6.31 -9.56 5.75
N ILE A 246 7.29 -10.04 6.47
CA ILE A 246 7.78 -9.44 7.71
C ILE A 246 8.94 -8.51 7.37
N HIS A 247 8.90 -7.26 7.85
CA HIS A 247 10.07 -6.38 7.79
C HIS A 247 10.99 -6.66 8.97
N PRO A 248 12.29 -6.85 8.74
CA PRO A 248 13.23 -7.23 9.79
C PRO A 248 13.37 -6.18 10.90
N THR A 249 13.36 -4.89 10.53
CA THR A 249 13.72 -3.80 11.43
C THR A 249 12.61 -2.77 11.51
N THR A 250 11.92 -2.72 12.64
CA THR A 250 11.02 -1.65 13.06
C THR A 250 11.42 -1.21 14.47
N LEU A 251 11.28 0.07 14.76
CA LEU A 251 11.62 0.60 16.07
C LEU A 251 10.75 -0.05 17.15
N TYR A 252 11.39 -0.71 18.11
CA TYR A 252 10.68 -1.30 19.24
C TYR A 252 10.16 -0.21 20.18
N SER A 253 8.92 -0.34 20.61
CA SER A 253 8.28 0.56 21.58
C SER A 253 7.27 -0.20 22.40
N HIS A 254 7.14 0.12 23.68
CA HIS A 254 6.08 -0.39 24.56
C HIS A 254 4.72 0.27 24.29
N LYS A 255 4.68 1.37 23.52
CA LYS A 255 3.44 2.09 23.19
C LYS A 255 2.59 1.25 22.23
N PRO A 256 1.26 1.22 22.40
CA PRO A 256 0.37 0.57 21.45
C PRO A 256 0.34 1.31 20.11
N GLY A 257 -0.06 0.61 19.04
CA GLY A 257 -0.18 1.17 17.70
C GLY A 257 0.82 0.57 16.73
N ARG A 258 0.90 1.17 15.53
CA ARG A 258 1.79 0.69 14.49
C ARG A 258 3.27 0.84 14.88
N ARG A 259 4.08 -0.09 14.41
CA ARG A 259 5.53 -0.01 14.55
C ARG A 259 6.10 0.97 13.51
N PHE A 260 7.03 1.80 13.95
CA PHE A 260 7.72 2.72 13.05
C PHE A 260 8.78 1.96 12.26
N LEU A 261 8.73 2.07 10.93
CA LEU A 261 9.67 1.41 10.03
C LEU A 261 11.06 2.04 10.15
N ILE A 262 12.08 1.21 10.36
CA ILE A 262 13.46 1.58 10.08
C ILE A 262 13.78 1.05 8.69
N SER A 263 13.93 1.95 7.73
CA SER A 263 14.09 1.62 6.31
C SER A 263 15.23 0.64 6.06
N GLU A 264 15.04 -0.24 5.10
CA GLU A 264 16.10 -1.15 4.64
C GLU A 264 17.33 -0.40 4.12
N SER A 265 17.14 0.82 3.61
CA SER A 265 18.23 1.70 3.18
C SER A 265 19.23 2.00 4.29
N VAL A 266 18.79 2.04 5.55
CA VAL A 266 19.67 2.24 6.72
C VAL A 266 20.73 1.13 6.79
N ARG A 267 20.31 -0.13 6.62
CA ARG A 267 21.24 -1.27 6.54
C ARG A 267 22.01 -1.28 5.21
N GLY A 268 21.37 -0.85 4.14
CA GLY A 268 22.00 -0.67 2.82
C GLY A 268 23.17 0.32 2.85
N GLU A 269 23.10 1.35 3.70
CA GLU A 269 24.15 2.35 3.90
C GLU A 269 25.16 1.97 5.00
N GLY A 270 24.99 0.81 5.67
CA GLY A 270 26.02 0.23 6.53
C GLY A 270 25.67 0.09 8.01
N ALA A 271 24.40 0.23 8.41
CA ALA A 271 23.99 -0.08 9.78
C ALA A 271 24.12 -1.58 10.06
N LEU A 272 24.45 -1.93 11.31
CA LEU A 272 24.78 -3.29 11.73
C LEU A 272 23.83 -3.77 12.83
N LEU A 273 23.58 -5.10 12.87
CA LEU A 273 22.72 -5.74 13.84
C LEU A 273 23.51 -6.47 14.93
N TYR A 274 23.13 -6.23 16.19
CA TYR A 274 23.80 -6.78 17.37
C TYR A 274 22.81 -7.47 18.29
N ASP A 275 23.30 -8.54 18.94
CA ASP A 275 22.64 -9.23 20.04
C ASP A 275 22.71 -8.40 21.35
N LYS A 276 22.15 -8.94 22.45
CA LYS A 276 22.19 -8.30 23.78
C LYS A 276 23.58 -8.07 24.35
N ASN A 277 24.58 -8.76 23.85
CA ASN A 277 25.97 -8.67 24.30
C ASN A 277 26.82 -7.77 23.39
N GLY A 278 26.23 -7.14 22.37
CA GLY A 278 26.93 -6.31 21.40
C GLY A 278 27.74 -7.14 20.38
N GLN A 279 27.35 -8.39 20.12
CA GLN A 279 27.95 -9.21 19.08
C GLN A 279 27.10 -9.24 17.84
N ARG A 280 27.70 -9.00 16.66
CA ARG A 280 27.05 -9.14 15.36
C ARG A 280 26.70 -10.61 15.13
N PHE A 281 25.45 -10.90 14.75
CA PHE A 281 24.93 -12.27 14.66
C PHE A 281 24.46 -12.69 13.27
N THR A 282 24.42 -11.76 12.31
CA THR A 282 23.87 -12.04 10.97
C THR A 282 24.49 -11.12 9.91
N GLU A 283 24.24 -11.42 8.63
CA GLU A 283 24.51 -10.53 7.50
C GLU A 283 23.24 -9.68 7.23
N GLU A 284 23.36 -8.36 7.29
CA GLU A 284 22.24 -7.41 7.32
C GLU A 284 21.50 -7.25 5.98
N LEU A 285 22.13 -7.62 4.87
CA LEU A 285 21.57 -7.44 3.51
C LEU A 285 20.96 -8.71 2.92
N GLN A 286 20.71 -9.72 3.75
CA GLN A 286 19.94 -10.90 3.35
C GLN A 286 18.51 -10.52 2.95
N PRO A 287 17.81 -11.37 2.15
CA PRO A 287 16.38 -11.25 1.92
C PRO A 287 15.60 -11.10 3.23
N ARG A 288 14.52 -10.30 3.19
CA ARG A 288 13.76 -9.91 4.40
C ARG A 288 13.26 -11.08 5.23
N ASP A 289 12.81 -12.15 4.58
CA ASP A 289 12.35 -13.37 5.22
C ASP A 289 13.45 -14.09 6.00
N LEU A 290 14.62 -14.23 5.40
CA LEU A 290 15.77 -14.85 6.05
C LEU A 290 16.30 -14.00 7.20
N LEU A 291 16.42 -12.70 7.00
CA LEU A 291 16.88 -11.79 8.05
C LEU A 291 15.88 -11.73 9.22
N SER A 292 14.58 -11.70 8.94
CA SER A 292 13.55 -11.71 9.99
C SER A 292 13.62 -13.00 10.83
N GLN A 293 13.84 -14.16 10.18
CA GLN A 293 14.02 -15.43 10.86
C GLN A 293 15.28 -15.41 11.75
N ALA A 294 16.40 -14.86 11.25
CA ALA A 294 17.62 -14.73 12.02
C ALA A 294 17.43 -13.84 13.27
N ILE A 295 16.69 -12.72 13.12
CA ILE A 295 16.38 -11.84 14.25
C ILE A 295 15.46 -12.52 15.26
N PHE A 296 14.39 -13.21 14.83
CA PHE A 296 13.53 -13.95 15.76
C PHE A 296 14.29 -15.04 16.51
N ALA A 297 15.14 -15.80 15.82
CA ALA A 297 15.98 -16.82 16.45
C ALA A 297 16.96 -16.22 17.47
N GLN A 298 17.54 -15.04 17.19
CA GLN A 298 18.40 -14.35 18.13
C GLN A 298 17.64 -13.81 19.35
N MET A 299 16.45 -13.23 19.14
CA MET A 299 15.58 -12.78 20.23
C MET A 299 15.20 -13.93 21.17
N GLU A 300 14.82 -15.09 20.62
CA GLU A 300 14.52 -16.29 21.39
C GLU A 300 15.72 -16.77 22.20
N LYS A 301 16.90 -16.88 21.56
CA LYS A 301 18.17 -17.26 22.21
C LYS A 301 18.56 -16.31 23.34
N ASP A 302 18.31 -15.03 23.17
CA ASP A 302 18.67 -13.98 24.12
C ASP A 302 17.62 -13.78 25.22
N ASP A 303 16.41 -14.34 25.05
CA ASP A 303 15.24 -14.07 25.89
C ASP A 303 14.96 -12.56 25.94
N THR A 304 14.84 -11.93 24.74
CA THR A 304 14.63 -10.49 24.57
C THR A 304 13.47 -10.20 23.60
N GLU A 305 12.85 -9.03 23.75
CA GLU A 305 11.77 -8.59 22.86
C GLU A 305 12.26 -7.82 21.61
N PHE A 306 13.58 -7.57 21.49
CA PHE A 306 14.20 -6.83 20.38
C PHE A 306 15.69 -7.23 20.25
N VAL A 307 16.29 -6.82 19.12
CA VAL A 307 17.74 -6.78 18.90
C VAL A 307 18.17 -5.32 18.71
N TRP A 308 19.47 -5.07 18.64
CA TRP A 308 20.03 -3.73 18.48
C TRP A 308 20.42 -3.45 17.03
N GLU A 309 20.06 -2.29 16.48
CA GLU A 309 20.54 -1.78 15.20
C GLU A 309 21.42 -0.54 15.44
N ASP A 310 22.66 -0.60 14.98
CA ASP A 310 23.64 0.47 15.16
C ASP A 310 23.82 1.28 13.88
N MET A 311 23.35 2.53 13.91
CA MET A 311 23.44 3.46 12.80
C MET A 311 24.72 4.30 12.81
N ARG A 312 25.54 4.25 13.86
CA ARG A 312 26.77 5.07 13.99
C ARG A 312 27.79 4.87 12.88
N PRO A 313 27.93 3.67 12.26
CA PRO A 313 28.81 3.48 11.12
C PRO A 313 28.49 4.35 9.90
N LEU A 314 27.24 4.83 9.76
CA LEU A 314 26.82 5.73 8.68
C LEU A 314 27.45 7.13 8.81
N GLY A 315 27.77 7.56 10.03
CA GLY A 315 28.17 8.93 10.35
C GLY A 315 27.00 9.90 10.53
N GLU A 316 27.20 10.93 11.35
CA GLU A 316 26.15 11.89 11.73
C GLU A 316 25.54 12.63 10.53
N GLU A 317 26.38 13.04 9.57
CA GLU A 317 25.89 13.78 8.37
C GLU A 317 24.92 12.91 7.56
N THR A 318 25.24 11.66 7.32
CA THR A 318 24.38 10.71 6.60
C THR A 318 23.07 10.48 7.33
N ILE A 319 23.12 10.24 8.64
CA ILE A 319 21.92 10.02 9.47
C ILE A 319 20.96 11.22 9.36
N LEU A 320 21.47 12.44 9.50
CA LEU A 320 20.66 13.66 9.50
C LEU A 320 20.15 14.04 8.11
N LYS A 321 20.91 13.73 7.05
CA LYS A 321 20.56 14.12 5.68
C LYS A 321 19.71 13.08 4.96
N HIS A 322 20.02 11.79 5.10
CA HIS A 322 19.32 10.72 4.38
C HIS A 322 18.12 10.16 5.16
N PHE A 323 18.16 10.22 6.51
CA PHE A 323 17.16 9.61 7.38
C PHE A 323 16.59 10.57 8.44
N PRO A 324 16.20 11.81 8.07
CA PRO A 324 15.79 12.83 9.05
C PRO A 324 14.56 12.40 9.86
N ASN A 325 13.58 11.72 9.24
CA ASN A 325 12.38 11.28 9.96
C ASN A 325 12.65 10.09 10.87
N ILE A 326 13.53 9.17 10.47
CA ILE A 326 14.01 8.06 11.34
C ILE A 326 14.73 8.65 12.54
N PHE A 327 15.64 9.59 12.31
CA PHE A 327 16.36 10.29 13.40
C PHE A 327 15.39 10.93 14.39
N HIS A 328 14.46 11.76 13.92
CA HIS A 328 13.48 12.42 14.79
C HIS A 328 12.64 11.43 15.57
N ARG A 329 12.19 10.36 14.92
CA ARG A 329 11.38 9.33 15.58
C ARG A 329 12.15 8.58 16.67
N CYS A 330 13.41 8.25 16.43
CA CYS A 330 14.28 7.65 17.47
C CYS A 330 14.45 8.60 18.66
N MET A 331 14.65 9.90 18.41
CA MET A 331 14.75 10.90 19.48
C MET A 331 13.47 11.02 20.30
N GLU A 332 12.28 10.94 19.67
CA GLU A 332 10.97 10.94 20.36
C GLU A 332 10.77 9.71 21.27
N GLU A 333 11.38 8.57 20.93
CA GLU A 333 11.36 7.35 21.76
C GLU A 333 12.53 7.29 22.75
N GLY A 334 13.39 8.31 22.76
CA GLY A 334 14.48 8.47 23.75
C GLY A 334 15.83 7.92 23.32
N PHE A 335 16.03 7.57 22.04
CA PHE A 335 17.27 7.04 21.50
C PHE A 335 17.95 8.05 20.56
N ASP A 336 19.23 8.33 20.76
CA ASP A 336 20.04 9.12 19.83
C ASP A 336 20.86 8.19 18.92
N PRO A 337 20.42 7.90 17.68
CA PRO A 337 21.08 6.92 16.80
C PRO A 337 22.48 7.35 16.36
N ARG A 338 22.90 8.59 16.63
CA ARG A 338 24.28 9.06 16.41
C ARG A 338 25.24 8.58 17.51
N LYS A 339 24.71 8.24 18.70
CA LYS A 339 25.49 7.95 19.91
C LYS A 339 25.35 6.51 20.39
N GLU A 340 24.20 5.91 20.16
CA GLU A 340 23.84 4.60 20.66
C GLU A 340 23.05 3.76 19.66
N PRO A 341 23.08 2.42 19.74
CA PRO A 341 22.20 1.57 18.97
C PRO A 341 20.73 1.76 19.36
N ILE A 342 19.82 1.53 18.40
CA ILE A 342 18.37 1.60 18.61
C ILE A 342 17.77 0.20 18.72
N PRO A 343 16.72 -0.04 19.53
CA PRO A 343 16.08 -1.34 19.64
C PRO A 343 15.17 -1.57 18.43
N VAL A 344 15.31 -2.72 17.77
CA VAL A 344 14.50 -3.07 16.59
C VAL A 344 13.88 -4.46 16.73
N VAL A 345 12.68 -4.62 16.14
CA VAL A 345 11.90 -5.85 16.15
C VAL A 345 11.28 -6.11 14.79
N PRO A 346 11.20 -7.36 14.33
CA PRO A 346 10.46 -7.68 13.12
C PRO A 346 8.95 -7.42 13.27
N ALA A 347 8.33 -6.92 12.20
CA ALA A 347 6.88 -6.66 12.18
C ALA A 347 6.28 -6.97 10.81
N GLN A 348 4.99 -7.29 10.79
CA GLN A 348 4.25 -7.39 9.54
C GLN A 348 4.38 -6.07 8.77
N HIS A 349 4.60 -6.17 7.45
CA HIS A 349 4.89 -4.99 6.64
C HIS A 349 4.13 -4.93 5.32
N TYR A 350 4.03 -6.04 4.59
CA TYR A 350 3.36 -6.09 3.30
C TYR A 350 2.65 -7.43 3.07
N PHE A 351 1.54 -7.38 2.34
CA PHE A 351 0.75 -8.54 2.00
C PHE A 351 0.84 -8.80 0.48
N MET A 352 1.34 -9.97 0.08
CA MET A 352 1.53 -10.34 -1.33
C MET A 352 0.39 -11.17 -1.90
N GLY A 353 -0.44 -11.77 -1.05
CA GLY A 353 -1.67 -12.43 -1.44
C GLY A 353 -2.81 -11.44 -1.71
N GLY A 354 -4.04 -11.92 -1.79
CA GLY A 354 -5.22 -11.05 -1.92
C GLY A 354 -6.26 -11.53 -2.92
N ILE A 355 -7.09 -10.62 -3.38
CA ILE A 355 -8.08 -10.88 -4.41
C ILE A 355 -7.35 -11.15 -5.73
N GLN A 356 -7.58 -12.35 -6.31
CA GLN A 356 -7.02 -12.70 -7.61
C GLN A 356 -7.40 -11.64 -8.65
N ALA A 357 -6.41 -11.09 -9.33
CA ALA A 357 -6.59 -10.09 -10.36
C ALA A 357 -5.79 -10.44 -11.63
N ASP A 358 -6.40 -10.27 -12.78
CA ASP A 358 -5.73 -10.45 -14.06
C ASP A 358 -4.84 -9.24 -14.43
N LEU A 359 -4.19 -9.26 -15.60
CA LEU A 359 -3.34 -8.16 -16.08
C LEU A 359 -4.11 -6.85 -16.36
N GLY A 360 -5.44 -6.88 -16.36
CA GLY A 360 -6.34 -5.72 -16.45
C GLY A 360 -6.93 -5.33 -15.09
N SER A 361 -6.47 -5.97 -14.00
CA SER A 361 -6.99 -5.81 -12.64
C SER A 361 -8.44 -6.28 -12.44
N ARG A 362 -8.98 -7.09 -13.37
CA ARG A 362 -10.31 -7.70 -13.23
C ARG A 362 -10.25 -8.83 -12.22
N THR A 363 -11.27 -8.92 -11.37
CA THR A 363 -11.47 -10.06 -10.48
C THR A 363 -12.31 -11.15 -11.15
N SER A 364 -12.60 -12.23 -10.42
CA SER A 364 -13.53 -13.27 -10.87
C SER A 364 -14.99 -12.81 -10.93
N MET A 365 -15.33 -11.63 -10.38
CA MET A 365 -16.67 -11.04 -10.42
C MET A 365 -16.71 -9.90 -11.45
N LYS A 366 -17.67 -9.92 -12.37
CA LYS A 366 -17.86 -8.89 -13.39
C LYS A 366 -18.14 -7.52 -12.74
N GLY A 367 -17.52 -6.46 -13.25
CA GLY A 367 -17.66 -5.09 -12.73
C GLY A 367 -16.89 -4.83 -11.44
N LEU A 368 -16.20 -5.83 -10.90
CA LEU A 368 -15.34 -5.72 -9.72
C LEU A 368 -13.86 -5.82 -10.12
N TYR A 369 -13.08 -4.82 -9.72
CA TYR A 369 -11.63 -4.74 -9.93
C TYR A 369 -10.91 -4.73 -8.60
N ALA A 370 -9.65 -5.14 -8.59
CA ALA A 370 -8.76 -5.03 -7.44
C ALA A 370 -7.36 -4.59 -7.88
N CYS A 371 -6.77 -3.61 -7.19
CA CYS A 371 -5.42 -3.13 -7.47
C CYS A 371 -4.70 -2.67 -6.19
N GLY A 372 -3.37 -2.62 -6.24
CA GLY A 372 -2.52 -2.40 -5.06
C GLY A 372 -2.56 -3.59 -4.11
N GLU A 373 -2.17 -3.39 -2.86
CA GLU A 373 -1.93 -4.45 -1.87
C GLU A 373 -3.15 -5.33 -1.55
N THR A 374 -4.38 -4.90 -1.91
CA THR A 374 -5.58 -5.75 -1.76
C THR A 374 -5.67 -6.84 -2.82
N SER A 375 -4.89 -6.74 -3.92
CA SER A 375 -4.92 -7.64 -5.06
C SER A 375 -3.73 -8.60 -5.09
N CYS A 376 -3.97 -9.83 -5.56
CA CYS A 376 -2.95 -10.78 -5.93
C CYS A 376 -2.90 -10.90 -7.47
N ASN A 377 -1.99 -10.17 -8.10
CA ASN A 377 -1.70 -10.27 -9.54
C ASN A 377 -0.46 -11.13 -9.84
N GLY A 378 0.20 -11.61 -8.77
CA GLY A 378 1.36 -12.47 -8.83
C GLY A 378 2.70 -11.78 -9.12
N VAL A 379 2.76 -10.45 -9.13
CA VAL A 379 4.04 -9.72 -9.32
C VAL A 379 5.06 -10.08 -8.26
N HIS A 380 4.64 -10.21 -7.00
CA HIS A 380 5.55 -10.31 -5.86
C HIS A 380 5.94 -11.74 -5.49
N GLY A 381 5.22 -12.75 -6.00
CA GLY A 381 5.44 -14.14 -5.55
C GLY A 381 5.30 -14.26 -4.03
N LYS A 382 6.13 -15.09 -3.42
CA LYS A 382 6.07 -15.36 -1.98
C LYS A 382 6.73 -14.31 -1.09
N ASN A 383 7.60 -13.47 -1.67
CA ASN A 383 8.30 -12.40 -0.94
C ASN A 383 8.61 -11.23 -1.87
N ARG A 384 8.19 -10.03 -1.49
CA ARG A 384 8.26 -8.83 -2.32
C ARG A 384 9.68 -8.27 -2.37
N LEU A 385 10.20 -7.96 -3.57
CA LEU A 385 11.37 -7.11 -3.74
C LEU A 385 11.05 -5.70 -3.27
N ALA A 386 11.93 -5.10 -2.47
CA ALA A 386 11.78 -3.76 -1.94
C ALA A 386 11.50 -2.73 -3.06
N SER A 387 10.73 -1.70 -2.77
CA SER A 387 10.35 -0.61 -3.68
C SER A 387 9.57 -0.99 -4.96
N ASN A 388 9.19 -2.27 -5.13
CA ASN A 388 8.30 -2.70 -6.23
C ASN A 388 6.82 -2.42 -5.96
N SER A 389 6.38 -2.32 -4.68
CA SER A 389 4.95 -2.22 -4.35
C SER A 389 4.27 -0.96 -4.85
N LEU A 390 4.91 0.21 -4.74
CA LEU A 390 4.35 1.45 -5.27
C LEU A 390 4.24 1.40 -6.79
N LEU A 391 5.25 0.86 -7.49
CA LEU A 391 5.21 0.70 -8.94
C LEU A 391 4.09 -0.26 -9.36
N GLU A 392 4.01 -1.44 -8.74
CA GLU A 392 2.93 -2.41 -8.98
C GLU A 392 1.56 -1.75 -8.80
N SER A 393 1.34 -1.09 -7.67
CA SER A 393 0.09 -0.42 -7.33
C SER A 393 -0.34 0.58 -8.41
N LEU A 394 0.59 1.39 -8.93
CA LEU A 394 0.31 2.40 -9.96
C LEU A 394 0.09 1.75 -11.34
N VAL A 395 0.92 0.77 -11.71
CA VAL A 395 0.78 0.07 -13.00
C VAL A 395 -0.60 -0.59 -13.09
N PHE A 396 -0.99 -1.36 -12.08
CA PHE A 396 -2.26 -2.09 -12.11
C PHE A 396 -3.46 -1.18 -11.86
N ALA A 397 -3.33 -0.07 -11.12
CA ALA A 397 -4.35 0.97 -11.05
C ALA A 397 -4.61 1.63 -12.41
N ARG A 398 -3.56 1.91 -13.18
CA ARG A 398 -3.67 2.39 -14.57
C ARG A 398 -4.36 1.35 -15.45
N ARG A 399 -4.00 0.07 -15.31
CA ARG A 399 -4.62 -1.04 -16.05
C ARG A 399 -6.10 -1.17 -15.74
N ALA A 400 -6.51 -1.02 -14.47
CA ALA A 400 -7.92 -0.99 -14.08
C ALA A 400 -8.67 0.16 -14.75
N ALA A 401 -8.12 1.38 -14.71
CA ALA A 401 -8.73 2.54 -15.35
C ALA A 401 -8.85 2.38 -16.88
N ASP A 402 -7.79 1.93 -17.55
CA ASP A 402 -7.80 1.68 -18.99
C ASP A 402 -8.85 0.62 -19.36
N ASP A 403 -8.94 -0.47 -18.58
CA ASP A 403 -9.94 -1.51 -18.82
C ASP A 403 -11.37 -1.01 -18.65
N ILE A 404 -11.67 -0.25 -17.61
CA ILE A 404 -12.97 0.39 -17.38
C ILE A 404 -13.35 1.30 -18.55
N ILE A 405 -12.38 2.07 -19.09
CA ILE A 405 -12.61 2.98 -20.23
C ILE A 405 -12.96 2.20 -21.50
N PHE A 406 -12.30 1.06 -21.73
CA PHE A 406 -12.45 0.26 -22.94
C PHE A 406 -13.42 -0.91 -22.83
N ALA A 407 -13.96 -1.19 -21.62
CA ALA A 407 -14.86 -2.34 -21.35
C ALA A 407 -16.20 -2.28 -22.13
N GLY A 408 -16.50 -1.16 -22.80
CA GLY A 408 -17.75 -0.98 -23.51
C GLY A 408 -18.95 -0.75 -22.54
N LYS A 409 -20.15 -1.21 -22.95
CA LYS A 409 -21.33 -1.07 -22.10
C LYS A 409 -21.27 -2.08 -20.95
N PRO A 410 -21.31 -1.61 -19.67
CA PRO A 410 -21.24 -2.49 -18.52
C PRO A 410 -22.47 -3.43 -18.45
N GLU A 411 -22.22 -4.65 -17.97
CA GLU A 411 -23.30 -5.60 -17.66
C GLU A 411 -24.08 -5.11 -16.45
N LYS A 412 -25.42 -5.12 -16.55
CA LYS A 412 -26.27 -4.59 -15.47
C LYS A 412 -26.44 -5.65 -14.38
N CYS A 413 -26.07 -5.31 -13.16
CA CYS A 413 -26.37 -6.14 -11.99
C CYS A 413 -27.90 -6.23 -11.78
N PRO A 414 -28.47 -7.45 -11.66
CA PRO A 414 -29.93 -7.64 -11.58
C PRO A 414 -30.52 -7.43 -10.17
N VAL A 415 -29.85 -6.70 -9.30
CA VAL A 415 -30.38 -6.31 -7.98
C VAL A 415 -31.31 -5.11 -8.12
N ASN A 416 -32.61 -5.31 -7.94
CA ASN A 416 -33.62 -4.24 -7.99
C ASN A 416 -33.81 -3.58 -6.64
N THR A 417 -33.95 -4.35 -5.56
CA THR A 417 -34.19 -3.89 -4.20
C THR A 417 -33.01 -4.28 -3.32
N ILE A 418 -32.54 -3.36 -2.48
CA ILE A 418 -31.44 -3.58 -1.53
C ILE A 418 -32.06 -3.57 -0.14
N ASP A 419 -31.97 -4.69 0.55
CA ASP A 419 -32.34 -4.79 1.97
C ASP A 419 -31.15 -4.34 2.81
N THR A 420 -31.32 -3.28 3.57
CA THR A 420 -30.30 -2.72 4.46
C THR A 420 -30.52 -3.09 5.93
N SER A 421 -31.59 -3.82 6.25
CA SER A 421 -31.98 -4.13 7.64
C SER A 421 -30.93 -4.96 8.41
N MET A 422 -30.06 -5.68 7.67
CA MET A 422 -29.01 -6.50 8.28
C MET A 422 -27.73 -5.71 8.66
N TYR A 423 -27.62 -4.44 8.28
CA TYR A 423 -26.43 -3.62 8.56
C TYR A 423 -26.70 -2.68 9.74
N GLU A 424 -26.72 -3.23 10.97
CA GLU A 424 -27.05 -2.47 12.16
C GLU A 424 -25.80 -1.96 12.92
N ASP A 425 -24.74 -2.76 12.93
CA ASP A 425 -23.50 -2.49 13.66
C ASP A 425 -22.28 -2.72 12.76
N ARG A 426 -21.67 -1.60 12.35
CA ARG A 426 -20.49 -1.59 11.47
C ARG A 426 -19.33 -2.38 12.06
N ASP A 427 -19.04 -2.18 13.34
CA ASP A 427 -17.85 -2.76 13.97
C ASP A 427 -18.02 -4.28 14.15
N ALA A 428 -19.23 -4.73 14.49
CA ALA A 428 -19.54 -6.16 14.54
C ALA A 428 -19.43 -6.85 13.17
N ILE A 429 -19.84 -6.16 12.10
CA ILE A 429 -19.69 -6.67 10.72
C ILE A 429 -18.22 -6.81 10.36
N LEU A 430 -17.40 -5.78 10.63
CA LEU A 430 -15.96 -5.81 10.36
C LEU A 430 -15.25 -6.90 11.16
N ASP A 431 -15.55 -7.05 12.43
CA ASP A 431 -15.02 -8.14 13.27
C ASP A 431 -15.32 -9.52 12.70
N GLY A 432 -16.49 -9.69 12.10
CA GLY A 432 -16.85 -10.91 11.38
C GLY A 432 -15.93 -11.19 10.19
N TYR A 433 -15.64 -10.16 9.38
CA TYR A 433 -14.71 -10.25 8.25
C TYR A 433 -13.27 -10.51 8.70
N HIS A 434 -12.80 -9.83 9.74
CA HIS A 434 -11.47 -10.01 10.30
C HIS A 434 -11.25 -11.45 10.77
N LYS A 435 -12.22 -12.03 11.47
CA LYS A 435 -12.19 -13.44 11.90
C LYS A 435 -12.19 -14.39 10.72
N MET A 436 -12.98 -14.11 9.69
CA MET A 436 -13.05 -14.94 8.47
C MET A 436 -11.70 -14.95 7.74
N VAL A 437 -11.10 -13.79 7.53
CA VAL A 437 -9.77 -13.64 6.88
C VAL A 437 -8.69 -14.32 7.71
N TRP A 438 -8.66 -14.10 9.03
CA TRP A 438 -7.67 -14.71 9.91
C TRP A 438 -7.75 -16.25 9.91
N ASN A 439 -8.96 -16.81 9.99
CA ASN A 439 -9.17 -18.26 9.95
C ASN A 439 -8.67 -18.85 8.64
N GLU A 440 -8.85 -18.17 7.51
CA GLU A 440 -8.37 -18.63 6.22
C GLU A 440 -6.84 -18.57 6.11
N ILE A 441 -6.20 -17.51 6.62
CA ILE A 441 -4.74 -17.42 6.74
C ILE A 441 -4.19 -18.61 7.54
N GLU A 442 -4.78 -18.89 8.70
CA GLU A 442 -4.35 -20.01 9.55
C GLU A 442 -4.60 -21.38 8.89
N ARG A 443 -5.68 -21.50 8.10
CA ARG A 443 -5.94 -22.72 7.31
C ARG A 443 -4.85 -22.93 6.24
N MET A 444 -4.50 -21.87 5.50
CA MET A 444 -3.49 -21.96 4.44
C MET A 444 -2.09 -22.25 4.99
N LYS A 445 -1.70 -21.69 6.13
CA LYS A 445 -0.42 -22.00 6.78
C LYS A 445 -0.25 -23.46 7.21
N ARG A 446 -1.36 -24.18 7.39
CA ARG A 446 -1.36 -25.60 7.81
C ARG A 446 -1.43 -26.56 6.63
N ALA A 447 -1.77 -26.08 5.44
CA ALA A 447 -1.90 -26.88 4.22
C ALA A 447 -0.56 -27.05 3.50
#